data_cc296c73c08271cd0e3f2e8a0eb3aded
#
_entry.id   cc296c73c08271cd0e3f2e8a0eb3aded
#
_cell.length_a   1.000
_cell.length_b   1.000
_cell.length_c   1.000
_cell.angle_alpha   90.00
_cell.angle_beta   90.00
_cell.angle_gamma   90.00
#
_symmetry.space_group_name_H-M   'P 1'
#
loop_
_entity.id
_entity.type
_entity.pdbx_description
1 polymer ?
#
loop_
_entity_poly.entity_id
_entity_poly.type
_entity_poly.pdbx_seq_one_letter_code
_entity_poly.pdbx_strand_id
1 'polypeptide(L)' 'NHTGIIDSGYRGSLIGAFRCLPYHRKENPPYIVTANTRLLQVCHPTLCPIYVVIVNSNDLSNSIRGDGGFGSTT' A
#
# COMPACT_ATOMS: atom_id res chain seq x y z
N ASN A 1 -8.97 -11.55 -1.04
CA ASN A 1 -8.00 -10.83 -0.20
C ASN A 1 -6.58 -11.13 -0.64
N HIS A 2 -5.78 -10.11 -0.78
CA HIS A 2 -4.37 -10.24 -1.14
C HIS A 2 -3.52 -9.56 -0.08
N THR A 3 -2.40 -10.19 0.25
CA THR A 3 -1.41 -9.64 1.16
C THR A 3 -0.17 -9.31 0.35
N GLY A 4 0.25 -8.06 0.39
CA GLY A 4 1.50 -7.64 -0.20
C GLY A 4 2.61 -7.61 0.83
N ILE A 5 3.83 -7.65 0.36
CA ILE A 5 5.03 -7.56 1.21
C ILE A 5 5.72 -6.25 0.90
N ILE A 6 6.04 -5.50 1.94
CA ILE A 6 6.78 -4.26 1.83
C ILE A 6 8.16 -4.51 2.43
N ASP A 7 9.17 -4.45 1.58
CA ASP A 7 10.54 -4.67 2.02
C ASP A 7 11.04 -3.50 2.88
N SER A 8 11.92 -3.80 3.82
CA SER A 8 12.50 -2.77 4.68
C SER A 8 13.26 -1.69 3.90
N GLY A 9 13.76 -2.02 2.73
CA GLY A 9 14.46 -1.06 1.86
C GLY A 9 13.55 -0.25 0.93
N TYR A 10 12.25 -0.51 0.94
CA TYR A 10 11.33 0.21 0.05
C TYR A 10 11.19 1.67 0.49
N ARG A 11 11.31 2.60 -0.45
CA ARG A 11 11.21 4.04 -0.21
C ARG A 11 10.11 4.73 -1.01
N GLY A 12 9.30 3.94 -1.73
CA GLY A 12 8.21 4.48 -2.51
C GLY A 12 6.91 4.63 -1.72
N SER A 13 5.87 5.03 -2.40
CA SER A 13 4.53 5.17 -1.82
C SER A 13 3.89 3.80 -1.59
N LEU A 14 3.11 3.69 -0.55
CA LEU A 14 2.26 2.51 -0.35
C LEU A 14 1.07 2.61 -1.31
N ILE A 15 0.84 1.54 -2.06
CA ILE A 15 -0.19 1.53 -3.09
C ILE A 15 -1.12 0.36 -2.84
N GLY A 16 -2.42 0.65 -2.77
CA GLY A 16 -3.45 -0.37 -2.74
C GLY A 16 -4.00 -0.62 -4.14
N ALA A 17 -4.00 -1.87 -4.57
CA ALA A 17 -4.55 -2.26 -5.85
C ALA A 17 -5.87 -2.99 -5.61
N PHE A 18 -6.95 -2.51 -6.21
CA PHE A 18 -8.29 -3.03 -5.99
C PHE A 18 -8.94 -3.40 -7.32
N ARG A 19 -9.82 -4.38 -7.25
CA ARG A 19 -10.63 -4.77 -8.40
C ARG A 19 -12.10 -4.62 -8.04
N CYS A 20 -12.84 -3.93 -8.91
CA CYS A 20 -14.28 -3.86 -8.78
C CYS A 20 -14.89 -5.19 -9.18
N LEU A 21 -15.69 -5.79 -8.30
CA LEU A 21 -16.36 -7.05 -8.60
C LEU A 21 -17.40 -6.87 -9.72
N PRO A 22 -17.67 -7.93 -10.52
CA PRO A 22 -18.56 -7.80 -11.68
C PRO A 22 -19.95 -7.25 -11.36
N TYR A 23 -20.54 -7.59 -10.21
CA TYR A 23 -21.87 -7.13 -9.87
C TYR A 23 -21.89 -5.63 -9.54
N HIS A 24 -20.79 -5.07 -9.07
CA HIS A 24 -20.69 -3.61 -8.82
C HIS A 24 -20.43 -2.83 -10.10
N ARG A 25 -19.86 -3.46 -11.13
CA ARG A 25 -19.56 -2.77 -12.39
C ARG A 25 -20.81 -2.32 -13.14
N LYS A 26 -21.97 -2.92 -12.81
CA LYS A 26 -23.25 -2.57 -13.43
C LYS A 26 -23.88 -1.32 -12.84
N GLU A 27 -23.38 -0.87 -11.70
CA GLU A 27 -23.84 0.35 -11.06
C GLU A 27 -23.27 1.57 -11.79
N ASN A 28 -23.94 2.70 -11.68
CA ASN A 28 -23.51 3.95 -12.30
C ASN A 28 -23.53 5.09 -11.27
N PRO A 29 -22.40 5.51 -10.69
CA PRO A 29 -21.07 4.90 -10.85
C PRO A 29 -20.99 3.53 -10.19
N PRO A 30 -20.07 2.65 -10.61
CA PRO A 30 -20.01 1.28 -10.07
C PRO A 30 -19.60 1.22 -8.61
N TYR A 31 -18.76 2.15 -8.14
CA TYR A 31 -18.38 2.22 -6.73
C TYR A 31 -17.82 3.59 -6.41
N ILE A 32 -18.23 4.13 -5.28
CA ILE A 32 -17.74 5.43 -4.79
C ILE A 32 -17.01 5.18 -3.48
N VAL A 33 -15.75 5.62 -3.40
CA VAL A 33 -14.96 5.59 -2.18
C VAL A 33 -14.97 6.98 -1.57
N THR A 34 -15.57 7.10 -0.40
CA THR A 34 -15.56 8.38 0.31
C THR A 34 -14.22 8.61 0.98
N ALA A 35 -13.87 9.88 1.20
CA ALA A 35 -12.64 10.24 1.89
C ALA A 35 -12.59 9.59 3.26
N ASN A 36 -11.37 9.22 3.69
CA ASN A 36 -11.10 8.60 4.99
C ASN A 36 -11.70 7.21 5.17
N THR A 37 -12.10 6.55 4.09
CA THR A 37 -12.52 5.16 4.14
C THR A 37 -11.31 4.25 4.41
N ARG A 38 -11.45 3.32 5.34
CA ARG A 38 -10.40 2.36 5.67
C ARG A 38 -10.43 1.22 4.65
N LEU A 39 -9.44 1.17 3.78
CA LEU A 39 -9.36 0.18 2.71
C LEU A 39 -8.22 -0.81 2.90
N LEU A 40 -7.20 -0.44 3.66
CA LEU A 40 -5.99 -1.23 3.85
C LEU A 40 -5.58 -1.24 5.30
N GLN A 41 -4.79 -2.22 5.65
CA GLN A 41 -4.16 -2.31 6.96
C GLN A 41 -2.71 -2.75 6.80
N VAL A 42 -1.81 -2.08 7.51
CA VAL A 42 -0.39 -2.44 7.56
C VAL A 42 -0.17 -3.23 8.84
N CYS A 43 0.42 -4.41 8.70
CA CYS A 43 0.69 -5.28 9.82
C CYS A 43 2.14 -5.72 9.82
N HIS A 44 2.72 -5.82 11.00
CA HIS A 44 4.02 -6.47 11.16
C HIS A 44 3.84 -8.00 10.98
N PRO A 45 4.83 -8.70 10.42
CA PRO A 45 4.72 -10.16 10.22
C PRO A 45 4.37 -10.96 11.48
N THR A 46 4.80 -10.48 12.64
CA THR A 46 4.48 -11.13 13.93
C THR A 46 3.29 -10.49 14.63
N LEU A 47 2.63 -9.54 13.98
CA LEU A 47 1.51 -8.78 14.53
C LEU A 47 1.88 -7.92 15.74
N CYS A 48 3.16 -7.60 15.89
CA CYS A 48 3.62 -6.67 16.91
C CYS A 48 3.13 -5.24 16.59
N PRO A 49 3.03 -4.38 17.60
CA PRO A 49 2.70 -2.98 17.36
C PRO A 49 3.68 -2.31 16.40
N ILE A 50 3.17 -1.40 15.58
CA ILE A 50 3.96 -0.65 14.62
C ILE A 50 3.87 0.83 14.99
N TYR A 51 5.02 1.50 14.98
CA TYR A 51 5.08 2.94 15.18
C TYR A 51 5.40 3.63 13.87
N VAL A 52 4.67 4.70 13.58
CA VAL A 52 4.88 5.50 12.38
C VAL A 52 5.57 6.78 12.78
N VAL A 53 6.73 7.05 12.17
CA VAL A 53 7.46 8.29 12.36
C VAL A 53 7.35 9.09 11.07
N ILE A 54 6.79 10.29 11.17
CA ILE A 54 6.63 11.17 10.01
C ILE A 54 7.90 11.99 9.87
N VAL A 55 8.54 11.89 8.70
CA VAL A 55 9.79 12.60 8.41
C VAL A 55 9.68 13.27 7.05
N ASN A 56 10.57 14.22 6.78
CA ASN A 56 10.69 14.80 5.46
C ASN A 56 11.30 13.76 4.51
N SER A 57 10.92 13.82 3.23
CA SER A 57 11.44 12.88 2.24
C SER A 57 12.97 12.93 2.15
N ASN A 58 13.59 14.07 2.42
CA ASN A 58 15.04 14.23 2.41
C ASN A 58 15.74 13.46 3.54
N ASP A 59 15.01 13.13 4.59
CA ASP A 59 15.54 12.41 5.75
C ASP A 59 15.47 10.90 5.59
N LEU A 60 14.88 10.41 4.52
CA LEU A 60 14.84 8.98 4.24
C LEU A 60 16.21 8.52 3.74
N SER A 61 16.72 7.45 4.31
CA SER A 61 17.97 6.87 3.86
C SER A 61 17.81 6.23 2.48
N ASN A 62 18.88 6.25 1.69
CA ASN A 62 18.90 5.56 0.42
C ASN A 62 18.89 4.05 0.63
N SER A 63 18.35 3.32 -0.35
CA SER A 63 18.34 1.88 -0.31
C SER A 63 18.47 1.33 -1.73
N ILE A 64 18.87 0.08 -1.82
CA ILE A 64 18.97 -0.61 -3.12
C ILE A 64 17.59 -0.74 -3.77
N ARG A 65 16.56 -1.02 -2.96
CA ARG A 65 15.19 -1.17 -3.44
C ARG A 65 14.63 0.15 -3.96
N GLY A 66 14.88 1.24 -3.24
CA GLY A 66 14.32 2.55 -3.56
C GLY A 66 12.79 2.48 -3.62
N ASP A 67 12.21 2.95 -4.72
CA ASP A 67 10.78 2.93 -4.95
C ASP A 67 10.32 1.78 -5.86
N GLY A 68 11.19 0.80 -6.12
CA GLY A 68 10.83 -0.36 -6.93
C GLY A 68 9.77 -1.23 -6.26
N GLY A 69 8.82 -1.71 -7.05
CA GLY A 69 7.74 -2.54 -6.54
C GLY A 69 7.03 -3.26 -7.68
N PHE A 70 6.03 -4.05 -7.34
CA PHE A 70 5.17 -4.77 -8.29
C PHE A 70 5.95 -5.53 -9.37
N GLY A 71 6.98 -6.27 -8.93
CA GLY A 71 7.76 -7.11 -9.84
C GLY A 71 8.98 -6.43 -10.44
N SER A 72 9.37 -5.25 -9.98
CA SER A 72 10.54 -4.53 -10.51
C SER A 72 11.84 -5.28 -10.33
N THR A 73 11.89 -6.27 -9.45
CA THR A 73 13.09 -7.08 -9.17
C THR A 73 13.09 -8.42 -9.87
N THR A 74 12.12 -8.72 -10.68
CA THR A 74 12.06 -10.01 -11.41
C THR A 74 12.89 -10.04 -12.67
#